data_5fb65e4d4e12bfcf083189d254c1751c
#
_entry.id   5fb65e4d4e12bfcf083189d254c1751c
#
_cell.length_a   1.000
_cell.length_b   1.000
_cell.length_c   1.000
_cell.angle_alpha   90.00
_cell.angle_beta   90.00
_cell.angle_gamma   90.00
#
_symmetry.space_group_name_H-M   'P 1'
#
loop_
_entity.id
_entity.type
_entity.pdbx_description
1 polymer ?
#
loop_
_entity_poly.entity_id
_entity_poly.type
_entity_poly.pdbx_seq_one_letter_code
_entity_poly.pdbx_strand_id
1 'polypeptide(L)'
;TAARYAQQLGVGMDVDWARTERGIREFDPLVVRDFRAKGITHVRIRVADEPTEARLIHLRKLVEACEQYGVIPIVAYQADEYKNDPKADNEKETVNWWIAVAHYFGQSYPLLGFDLIYEPADKLNHNLASLNRVYEKTIKAIHDMNPQRMIFVAPRLRAAPEDLSSLKLPAHSQNYLLAEWHIFPWGPLKNSGKYPWTSGTAAEKAAIHNRINTALRWQQKTGHVSWVGGWGVGESNRFTPTASQMAFATFMACELQKAKIPYAINADFQFY
;
A
#
# COMPACT_ATOMS: atom_id res chain seq x y z
N THR A 1 8.86 14.13 -8.05
CA THR A 1 9.00 12.85 -8.78
C THR A 1 8.86 11.67 -7.83
N ALA A 2 8.50 10.49 -8.37
CA ALA A 2 8.35 9.24 -7.61
C ALA A 2 9.61 8.87 -6.81
N ALA A 3 10.79 9.07 -7.38
CA ALA A 3 12.05 8.79 -6.68
C ALA A 3 12.23 9.67 -5.43
N ARG A 4 11.94 10.95 -5.51
CA ARG A 4 12.01 11.86 -4.35
C ARG A 4 10.91 11.54 -3.33
N TYR A 5 9.73 11.21 -3.81
CA TYR A 5 8.61 10.83 -2.93
C TYR A 5 8.91 9.54 -2.17
N ALA A 6 9.45 8.52 -2.83
CA ALA A 6 9.87 7.27 -2.19
C ALA A 6 10.90 7.49 -1.07
N GLN A 7 11.85 8.42 -1.25
CA GLN A 7 12.81 8.79 -0.20
C GLN A 7 12.14 9.41 1.04
N GLN A 8 11.00 10.10 0.86
CA GLN A 8 10.26 10.71 1.96
C GLN A 8 9.34 9.74 2.70
N LEU A 9 8.94 8.64 2.04
CA LEU A 9 8.02 7.67 2.64
C LEU A 9 8.61 7.01 3.90
N GLY A 10 9.89 6.58 3.86
CA GLY A 10 10.53 5.97 5.03
C GLY A 10 9.79 4.75 5.56
N VAL A 11 9.38 4.80 6.83
CA VAL A 11 8.61 3.75 7.52
C VAL A 11 7.18 4.18 7.70
N GLY A 12 6.25 3.33 7.35
CA GLY A 12 4.83 3.62 7.44
C GLY A 12 4.00 2.55 8.13
N MET A 13 2.71 2.80 8.19
CA MET A 13 1.72 1.93 8.82
C MET A 13 0.48 1.83 7.96
N ASP A 14 -0.07 0.62 7.80
CA ASP A 14 -1.43 0.41 7.30
C ASP A 14 -2.42 0.73 8.40
N VAL A 15 -3.48 1.50 8.06
CA VAL A 15 -4.48 1.92 9.04
C VAL A 15 -5.90 1.70 8.53
N ASP A 16 -6.80 1.38 9.44
CA ASP A 16 -8.21 1.12 9.15
C ASP A 16 -9.14 2.30 9.50
N TRP A 17 -8.60 3.50 9.61
CA TRP A 17 -9.34 4.71 10.02
C TRP A 17 -10.50 5.10 9.09
N ALA A 18 -10.53 4.59 7.87
CA ALA A 18 -11.62 4.80 6.92
C ALA A 18 -12.26 3.50 6.41
N ARG A 19 -11.81 2.34 6.89
CA ARG A 19 -12.27 1.03 6.41
C ARG A 19 -13.37 0.45 7.29
N THR A 20 -13.33 0.68 8.59
CA THR A 20 -14.22 0.08 9.57
C THR A 20 -15.00 1.12 10.33
N GLU A 21 -16.21 0.75 10.75
CA GLU A 21 -17.07 1.57 11.63
C GLU A 21 -16.30 2.05 12.87
N ARG A 22 -15.52 1.15 13.46
CA ARG A 22 -14.70 1.46 14.63
C ARG A 22 -13.61 2.49 14.29
N GLY A 23 -12.86 2.27 13.23
CA GLY A 23 -11.79 3.19 12.82
C GLY A 23 -12.31 4.58 12.52
N ILE A 24 -13.50 4.67 11.88
CA ILE A 24 -14.14 5.94 11.57
C ILE A 24 -14.57 6.67 12.84
N ARG A 25 -15.22 5.95 13.77
CA ARG A 25 -15.76 6.53 15.00
C ARG A 25 -14.69 6.92 16.01
N GLU A 26 -13.65 6.09 16.13
CA GLU A 26 -12.63 6.21 17.17
C GLU A 26 -11.38 6.97 16.72
N PHE A 27 -11.34 7.48 15.47
CA PHE A 27 -10.20 8.22 14.97
C PHE A 27 -9.95 9.50 15.79
N ASP A 28 -8.78 9.57 16.38
CA ASP A 28 -8.26 10.77 17.06
C ASP A 28 -7.01 11.27 16.28
N PRO A 29 -7.01 12.54 15.80
CA PRO A 29 -5.83 13.13 15.14
C PRO A 29 -4.54 13.02 15.94
N LEU A 30 -4.61 12.92 17.26
CA LEU A 30 -3.43 12.79 18.11
C LEU A 30 -2.66 11.48 17.87
N VAL A 31 -3.32 10.43 17.36
CA VAL A 31 -2.62 9.19 17.00
C VAL A 31 -1.60 9.41 15.87
N VAL A 32 -1.88 10.34 14.95
CA VAL A 32 -0.95 10.70 13.88
C VAL A 32 0.30 11.38 14.45
N ARG A 33 0.13 12.27 15.43
CA ARG A 33 1.24 12.88 16.17
C ARG A 33 2.11 11.81 16.84
N ASP A 34 1.46 10.86 17.50
CA ASP A 34 2.16 9.80 18.23
C ASP A 34 2.89 8.85 17.27
N PHE A 35 2.32 8.56 16.11
CA PHE A 35 2.98 7.84 15.03
C PHE A 35 4.24 8.60 14.57
N ARG A 36 4.11 9.89 14.30
CA ARG A 36 5.25 10.71 13.89
C ARG A 36 6.37 10.74 14.93
N ALA A 37 6.01 10.86 16.21
CA ALA A 37 6.97 10.82 17.32
C ALA A 37 7.72 9.47 17.42
N LYS A 38 7.13 8.39 16.93
CA LYS A 38 7.75 7.05 16.86
C LYS A 38 8.49 6.78 15.53
N GLY A 39 8.63 7.79 14.67
CA GLY A 39 9.35 7.67 13.41
C GLY A 39 8.52 7.15 12.23
N ILE A 40 7.21 7.02 12.37
CA ILE A 40 6.30 6.72 11.25
C ILE A 40 6.17 7.98 10.39
N THR A 41 6.46 7.85 9.11
CA THR A 41 6.54 8.97 8.16
C THR A 41 5.42 8.95 7.13
N HIS A 42 4.72 7.83 6.98
CA HIS A 42 3.53 7.74 6.14
C HIS A 42 2.51 6.75 6.71
N VAL A 43 1.26 6.92 6.30
CA VAL A 43 0.19 5.95 6.58
C VAL A 43 -0.54 5.60 5.30
N ARG A 44 -0.93 4.33 5.13
CA ARG A 44 -1.86 3.89 4.11
C ARG A 44 -3.25 3.74 4.72
N ILE A 45 -4.17 4.59 4.28
CA ILE A 45 -5.56 4.68 4.75
C ILE A 45 -6.42 3.82 3.83
N ARG A 46 -6.82 2.65 4.29
CA ARG A 46 -7.66 1.72 3.51
C ARG A 46 -9.11 2.14 3.50
N VAL A 47 -9.75 2.09 2.33
CA VAL A 47 -11.16 2.44 2.11
C VAL A 47 -11.83 1.32 1.32
N ALA A 48 -13.00 0.85 1.77
CA ALA A 48 -13.81 -0.17 1.07
C ALA A 48 -15.09 0.42 0.47
N ASP A 49 -15.66 1.43 1.13
CA ASP A 49 -16.98 1.96 0.80
C ASP A 49 -16.97 2.94 -0.37
N GLU A 50 -18.18 3.22 -0.88
CA GLU A 50 -18.42 4.23 -1.90
C GLU A 50 -17.95 5.63 -1.46
N PRO A 51 -17.49 6.48 -2.38
CA PRO A 51 -16.97 7.80 -2.10
C PRO A 51 -18.12 8.83 -1.91
N THR A 52 -19.02 8.54 -0.98
CA THR A 52 -20.11 9.46 -0.61
C THR A 52 -19.54 10.76 -0.04
N GLU A 53 -20.33 11.83 -0.03
CA GLU A 53 -19.91 13.12 0.54
C GLU A 53 -19.41 12.96 1.98
N ALA A 54 -20.13 12.22 2.81
CA ALA A 54 -19.73 11.96 4.20
C ALA A 54 -18.38 11.20 4.28
N ARG A 55 -18.16 10.22 3.39
CA ARG A 55 -16.90 9.48 3.30
C ARG A 55 -15.75 10.38 2.86
N LEU A 56 -15.96 11.21 1.85
CA LEU A 56 -14.96 12.17 1.36
C LEU A 56 -14.59 13.22 2.41
N ILE A 57 -15.58 13.73 3.16
CA ILE A 57 -15.32 14.64 4.30
C ILE A 57 -14.47 13.94 5.35
N HIS A 58 -14.77 12.67 5.68
CA HIS A 58 -13.97 11.91 6.64
C HIS A 58 -12.54 11.69 6.12
N LEU A 59 -12.37 11.29 4.88
CA LEU A 59 -11.05 11.13 4.27
C LEU A 59 -10.23 12.44 4.32
N ARG A 60 -10.87 13.57 4.06
CA ARG A 60 -10.20 14.87 4.17
C ARG A 60 -9.72 15.14 5.61
N LYS A 61 -10.51 14.85 6.62
CA LYS A 61 -10.08 14.98 8.03
C LYS A 61 -8.84 14.15 8.33
N LEU A 62 -8.76 12.92 7.78
CA LEU A 62 -7.59 12.04 7.94
C LEU A 62 -6.36 12.62 7.26
N VAL A 63 -6.52 13.10 6.02
CA VAL A 63 -5.45 13.72 5.23
C VAL A 63 -4.92 14.98 5.91
N GLU A 64 -5.81 15.86 6.38
CA GLU A 64 -5.45 17.08 7.09
C GLU A 64 -4.71 16.80 8.40
N ALA A 65 -5.14 15.79 9.17
CA ALA A 65 -4.44 15.36 10.37
C ALA A 65 -3.03 14.84 10.04
N CYS A 66 -2.87 14.08 8.94
CA CYS A 66 -1.56 13.62 8.50
C CYS A 66 -0.65 14.78 8.12
N GLU A 67 -1.13 15.75 7.34
CA GLU A 67 -0.35 16.92 6.97
C GLU A 67 0.04 17.79 8.19
N GLN A 68 -0.89 17.97 9.11
CA GLN A 68 -0.65 18.73 10.34
C GLN A 68 0.56 18.21 11.13
N TYR A 69 0.74 16.90 11.16
CA TYR A 69 1.84 16.26 11.90
C TYR A 69 3.01 15.80 11.02
N GLY A 70 3.01 16.16 9.73
CA GLY A 70 4.10 15.84 8.81
C GLY A 70 4.20 14.33 8.49
N VAL A 71 3.06 13.65 8.43
CA VAL A 71 2.93 12.26 7.98
C VAL A 71 2.31 12.25 6.60
N ILE A 72 2.87 11.47 5.67
CA ILE A 72 2.37 11.38 4.29
C ILE A 72 1.15 10.46 4.24
N PRO A 73 -0.03 10.93 3.79
CA PRO A 73 -1.20 10.08 3.63
C PRO A 73 -1.21 9.38 2.27
N ILE A 74 -1.55 8.09 2.25
CA ILE A 74 -1.81 7.30 1.04
C ILE A 74 -3.20 6.72 1.18
N VAL A 75 -4.14 7.13 0.33
CA VAL A 75 -5.48 6.53 0.27
C VAL A 75 -5.44 5.30 -0.61
N ALA A 76 -5.91 4.16 -0.09
CA ALA A 76 -5.92 2.87 -0.79
C ALA A 76 -7.34 2.33 -0.93
N TYR A 77 -7.76 2.02 -2.15
CA TYR A 77 -9.08 1.47 -2.41
C TYR A 77 -9.05 -0.06 -2.39
N GLN A 78 -9.95 -0.67 -1.62
CA GLN A 78 -10.07 -2.14 -1.53
C GLN A 78 -10.50 -2.77 -2.84
N ALA A 79 -11.43 -2.14 -3.57
CA ALA A 79 -11.96 -2.62 -4.86
C ALA A 79 -12.41 -4.09 -4.83
N ASP A 80 -13.05 -4.54 -3.73
CA ASP A 80 -13.35 -5.95 -3.50
C ASP A 80 -14.31 -6.51 -4.56
N GLU A 81 -15.30 -5.74 -5.02
CA GLU A 81 -16.23 -6.18 -6.07
C GLU A 81 -15.50 -6.41 -7.38
N TYR A 82 -14.60 -5.50 -7.77
CA TYR A 82 -13.80 -5.67 -8.98
C TYR A 82 -12.81 -6.84 -8.89
N LYS A 83 -12.20 -7.06 -7.73
CA LYS A 83 -11.32 -8.23 -7.51
C LYS A 83 -12.08 -9.54 -7.67
N ASN A 84 -13.30 -9.60 -7.13
CA ASN A 84 -14.15 -10.78 -7.18
C ASN A 84 -14.81 -11.02 -8.53
N ASP A 85 -15.11 -9.97 -9.28
CA ASP A 85 -15.79 -10.05 -10.59
C ASP A 85 -15.27 -8.94 -11.53
N PRO A 86 -14.13 -9.16 -12.22
CA PRO A 86 -13.48 -8.15 -13.05
C PRO A 86 -14.18 -7.96 -14.41
N LYS A 87 -15.49 -7.67 -14.37
CA LYS A 87 -16.31 -7.32 -15.53
C LYS A 87 -16.23 -5.83 -15.86
N ALA A 88 -16.71 -5.46 -17.05
CA ALA A 88 -16.69 -4.09 -17.55
C ALA A 88 -17.38 -3.09 -16.62
N ASP A 89 -18.51 -3.48 -16.00
CA ASP A 89 -19.25 -2.61 -15.10
C ASP A 89 -18.44 -2.32 -13.81
N ASN A 90 -17.93 -3.35 -13.15
CA ASN A 90 -17.12 -3.20 -11.94
C ASN A 90 -15.78 -2.49 -12.24
N GLU A 91 -15.22 -2.68 -13.46
CA GLU A 91 -14.06 -1.88 -13.92
C GLU A 91 -14.42 -0.40 -14.00
N LYS A 92 -15.57 -0.07 -14.61
CA LYS A 92 -16.07 1.29 -14.74
C LYS A 92 -16.33 1.92 -13.36
N GLU A 93 -16.94 1.18 -12.44
CA GLU A 93 -17.20 1.62 -11.07
C GLU A 93 -15.89 1.92 -10.33
N THR A 94 -14.89 1.06 -10.46
CA THR A 94 -13.55 1.29 -9.88
C THR A 94 -12.90 2.57 -10.43
N VAL A 95 -12.99 2.81 -11.73
CA VAL A 95 -12.49 4.06 -12.35
C VAL A 95 -13.27 5.27 -11.85
N ASN A 96 -14.60 5.18 -11.78
CA ASN A 96 -15.47 6.27 -11.32
C ASN A 96 -15.22 6.59 -9.84
N TRP A 97 -14.95 5.58 -9.01
CA TRP A 97 -14.56 5.77 -7.60
C TRP A 97 -13.35 6.70 -7.50
N TRP A 98 -12.31 6.42 -8.28
CA TRP A 98 -11.11 7.24 -8.29
C TRP A 98 -11.31 8.64 -8.91
N ILE A 99 -12.18 8.75 -9.92
CA ILE A 99 -12.56 10.06 -10.49
C ILE A 99 -13.20 10.93 -9.40
N ALA A 100 -14.12 10.38 -8.60
CA ALA A 100 -14.77 11.11 -7.51
C ALA A 100 -13.77 11.56 -6.46
N VAL A 101 -12.87 10.68 -6.01
CA VAL A 101 -11.83 11.00 -5.03
C VAL A 101 -10.84 12.03 -5.58
N ALA A 102 -10.36 11.83 -6.82
CA ALA A 102 -9.41 12.75 -7.44
C ALA A 102 -10.02 14.15 -7.66
N HIS A 103 -11.29 14.21 -8.06
CA HIS A 103 -12.01 15.47 -8.20
C HIS A 103 -12.16 16.20 -6.85
N TYR A 104 -12.52 15.45 -5.80
CA TYR A 104 -12.70 16.02 -4.46
C TYR A 104 -11.42 16.64 -3.89
N PHE A 105 -10.30 15.95 -4.03
CA PHE A 105 -9.01 16.45 -3.54
C PHE A 105 -8.32 17.42 -4.52
N GLY A 106 -8.62 17.36 -5.80
CA GLY A 106 -8.07 18.24 -6.83
C GLY A 106 -6.55 18.26 -6.79
N GLN A 107 -5.99 19.48 -6.81
CA GLN A 107 -4.54 19.72 -6.70
C GLN A 107 -4.09 19.99 -5.25
N SER A 108 -5.01 19.98 -4.31
CA SER A 108 -4.70 20.12 -2.88
C SER A 108 -3.91 18.93 -2.35
N TYR A 109 -3.23 19.12 -1.25
CA TYR A 109 -2.49 18.06 -0.57
C TYR A 109 -1.42 17.41 -1.46
N PRO A 110 -0.30 18.11 -1.74
CA PRO A 110 0.70 17.67 -2.73
C PRO A 110 1.41 16.36 -2.36
N LEU A 111 1.40 15.97 -1.08
CA LEU A 111 1.97 14.70 -0.61
C LEU A 111 0.95 13.56 -0.54
N LEU A 112 -0.32 13.81 -0.78
CA LEU A 112 -1.34 12.76 -0.82
C LEU A 112 -1.08 11.80 -1.98
N GLY A 113 -0.93 10.51 -1.66
CA GLY A 113 -0.80 9.43 -2.64
C GLY A 113 -2.09 8.64 -2.82
N PHE A 114 -2.27 8.00 -3.99
CA PHE A 114 -3.40 7.12 -4.31
C PHE A 114 -2.90 5.72 -4.65
N ASP A 115 -3.29 4.73 -3.87
CA ASP A 115 -3.04 3.31 -4.09
C ASP A 115 -4.29 2.69 -4.74
N LEU A 116 -4.20 2.41 -6.04
CA LEU A 116 -5.39 2.22 -6.88
C LEU A 116 -6.19 0.97 -6.55
N ILE A 117 -5.54 -0.14 -6.25
CA ILE A 117 -6.20 -1.40 -5.86
C ILE A 117 -5.34 -2.07 -4.80
N TYR A 118 -5.83 -2.06 -3.58
CA TYR A 118 -5.22 -2.79 -2.48
C TYR A 118 -5.22 -4.30 -2.73
N GLU A 119 -4.04 -4.89 -2.84
CA GLU A 119 -3.86 -6.35 -3.04
C GLU A 119 -4.72 -6.94 -4.17
N PRO A 120 -4.42 -6.72 -5.47
CA PRO A 120 -5.12 -7.42 -6.53
C PRO A 120 -5.11 -8.94 -6.30
N ALA A 121 -6.30 -9.52 -6.20
CA ALA A 121 -6.52 -10.88 -5.73
C ALA A 121 -7.71 -11.55 -6.46
N ASP A 122 -8.16 -12.69 -5.97
CA ASP A 122 -9.35 -13.42 -6.36
C ASP A 122 -9.44 -13.66 -7.88
N LYS A 123 -10.58 -13.43 -8.52
CA LYS A 123 -10.71 -13.63 -9.97
C LYS A 123 -9.84 -12.68 -10.80
N LEU A 124 -9.48 -11.52 -10.25
CA LEU A 124 -8.59 -10.59 -10.93
C LEU A 124 -7.18 -11.18 -11.12
N ASN A 125 -6.75 -12.12 -10.27
CA ASN A 125 -5.49 -12.86 -10.47
C ASN A 125 -5.41 -13.58 -11.83
N HIS A 126 -6.53 -13.94 -12.42
CA HIS A 126 -6.62 -14.63 -13.70
C HIS A 126 -6.90 -13.69 -14.88
N ASN A 127 -6.96 -12.37 -14.64
CA ASN A 127 -7.32 -11.39 -15.67
C ASN A 127 -6.35 -10.19 -15.70
N LEU A 128 -5.10 -10.48 -16.09
CA LEU A 128 -4.05 -9.45 -16.20
C LEU A 128 -4.42 -8.32 -17.15
N ALA A 129 -5.10 -8.65 -18.25
CA ALA A 129 -5.52 -7.64 -19.24
C ALA A 129 -6.50 -6.63 -18.61
N SER A 130 -7.42 -7.10 -17.78
CA SER A 130 -8.36 -6.23 -17.06
C SER A 130 -7.63 -5.37 -16.04
N LEU A 131 -6.71 -5.93 -15.26
CA LEU A 131 -5.91 -5.18 -14.29
C LEU A 131 -5.13 -4.03 -14.96
N ASN A 132 -4.37 -4.32 -16.01
CA ASN A 132 -3.60 -3.30 -16.71
C ASN A 132 -4.50 -2.23 -17.36
N ARG A 133 -5.66 -2.61 -17.87
CA ARG A 133 -6.62 -1.70 -18.48
C ARG A 133 -7.27 -0.75 -17.45
N VAL A 134 -7.63 -1.25 -16.26
CA VAL A 134 -8.17 -0.39 -15.19
C VAL A 134 -7.11 0.58 -14.69
N TYR A 135 -5.87 0.15 -14.56
CA TYR A 135 -4.77 1.03 -14.19
C TYR A 135 -4.55 2.14 -15.23
N GLU A 136 -4.46 1.79 -16.51
CA GLU A 136 -4.29 2.77 -17.59
C GLU A 136 -5.39 3.84 -17.56
N LYS A 137 -6.67 3.42 -17.49
CA LYS A 137 -7.82 4.33 -17.44
C LYS A 137 -7.81 5.21 -16.20
N THR A 138 -7.54 4.62 -15.03
CA THR A 138 -7.56 5.34 -13.75
C THR A 138 -6.40 6.32 -13.65
N ILE A 139 -5.19 5.93 -14.01
CA ILE A 139 -4.01 6.79 -14.03
C ILE A 139 -4.26 7.99 -14.95
N LYS A 140 -4.78 7.73 -16.17
CA LYS A 140 -5.10 8.81 -17.09
C LYS A 140 -6.12 9.78 -16.50
N ALA A 141 -7.23 9.29 -15.96
CA ALA A 141 -8.28 10.12 -15.38
C ALA A 141 -7.78 10.97 -14.21
N ILE A 142 -6.95 10.41 -13.32
CA ILE A 142 -6.35 11.16 -12.20
C ILE A 142 -5.37 12.20 -12.72
N HIS A 143 -4.48 11.85 -13.64
CA HIS A 143 -3.43 12.76 -14.13
C HIS A 143 -3.98 13.85 -15.06
N ASP A 144 -5.13 13.64 -15.72
CA ASP A 144 -5.84 14.71 -16.42
C ASP A 144 -6.30 15.83 -15.46
N MET A 145 -6.60 15.50 -14.19
CA MET A 145 -7.02 16.47 -13.16
C MET A 145 -5.83 16.98 -12.33
N ASN A 146 -4.90 16.11 -11.98
CA ASN A 146 -3.69 16.44 -11.24
C ASN A 146 -2.48 15.63 -11.77
N PRO A 147 -1.72 16.21 -12.71
CA PRO A 147 -0.57 15.54 -13.34
C PRO A 147 0.55 15.13 -12.39
N GLN A 148 0.55 15.65 -11.16
CA GLN A 148 1.59 15.39 -10.16
C GLN A 148 1.13 14.49 -9.03
N ARG A 149 -0.09 13.97 -9.06
CA ARG A 149 -0.59 13.04 -8.04
C ARG A 149 0.25 11.76 -8.04
N MET A 150 0.83 11.44 -6.87
CA MET A 150 1.53 10.17 -6.72
C MET A 150 0.52 9.02 -6.74
N ILE A 151 0.79 8.03 -7.58
CA ILE A 151 -0.07 6.86 -7.75
C ILE A 151 0.75 5.60 -7.48
N PHE A 152 0.14 4.67 -6.75
CA PHE A 152 0.68 3.35 -6.48
C PHE A 152 -0.14 2.31 -7.24
N VAL A 153 0.55 1.32 -7.81
CA VAL A 153 -0.06 0.21 -8.53
C VAL A 153 0.58 -1.10 -8.12
N ALA A 154 -0.24 -2.07 -7.81
CA ALA A 154 0.18 -3.37 -7.33
C ALA A 154 0.03 -4.45 -8.42
N PRO A 155 0.97 -5.43 -8.52
CA PRO A 155 0.77 -6.61 -9.35
C PRO A 155 -0.26 -7.55 -8.75
N ARG A 156 -0.68 -8.56 -9.51
CA ARG A 156 -1.56 -9.64 -9.06
C ARG A 156 -0.96 -10.44 -7.90
N LEU A 157 -1.67 -11.49 -7.49
CA LEU A 157 -1.24 -12.46 -6.48
C LEU A 157 -0.98 -11.78 -5.11
N ARG A 158 -1.88 -10.87 -4.72
CA ARG A 158 -1.77 -10.06 -3.51
C ARG A 158 -0.49 -9.23 -3.48
N ALA A 159 -0.25 -8.50 -4.57
CA ALA A 159 0.94 -7.66 -4.74
C ALA A 159 2.26 -8.48 -4.66
N ALA A 160 2.31 -9.65 -5.28
CA ALA A 160 3.52 -10.48 -5.26
C ALA A 160 4.65 -9.83 -6.08
N PRO A 161 5.87 -9.69 -5.53
CA PRO A 161 6.98 -9.09 -6.26
C PRO A 161 7.40 -9.91 -7.50
N GLU A 162 7.10 -11.20 -7.52
CA GLU A 162 7.34 -12.08 -8.66
C GLU A 162 6.50 -11.70 -9.89
N ASP A 163 5.36 -11.02 -9.69
CA ASP A 163 4.47 -10.58 -10.77
C ASP A 163 4.65 -9.11 -11.17
N LEU A 164 5.60 -8.37 -10.59
CA LEU A 164 5.90 -6.98 -10.94
C LEU A 164 6.14 -6.77 -12.44
N SER A 165 6.76 -7.75 -13.10
CA SER A 165 7.04 -7.69 -14.54
C SER A 165 5.79 -7.75 -15.43
N SER A 166 4.63 -8.11 -14.88
CA SER A 166 3.36 -8.14 -15.59
C SER A 166 2.69 -6.76 -15.69
N LEU A 167 3.08 -5.80 -14.85
CA LEU A 167 2.55 -4.45 -14.86
C LEU A 167 2.93 -3.71 -16.15
N LYS A 168 1.93 -3.10 -16.80
CA LYS A 168 2.10 -2.18 -17.93
C LYS A 168 1.89 -0.75 -17.45
N LEU A 169 2.98 -0.06 -17.17
CA LEU A 169 2.92 1.31 -16.65
C LEU A 169 3.01 2.32 -17.80
N PRO A 170 2.11 3.34 -17.84
CA PRO A 170 2.14 4.36 -18.87
C PRO A 170 3.42 5.20 -18.79
N ALA A 171 4.17 5.30 -19.89
CA ALA A 171 5.44 6.02 -19.93
C ALA A 171 5.31 7.53 -19.58
N HIS A 172 4.19 8.15 -19.97
CA HIS A 172 3.93 9.58 -19.69
C HIS A 172 3.73 9.88 -18.21
N SER A 173 3.44 8.87 -17.39
CA SER A 173 3.20 9.02 -15.96
C SER A 173 4.36 8.54 -15.09
N GLN A 174 5.47 8.10 -15.69
CA GLN A 174 6.59 7.45 -14.99
C GLN A 174 7.10 8.21 -13.76
N ASN A 175 7.13 9.54 -13.83
CA ASN A 175 7.64 10.39 -12.76
C ASN A 175 6.73 10.43 -11.51
N TYR A 176 5.51 9.91 -11.60
CA TYR A 176 4.49 9.99 -10.55
C TYR A 176 3.85 8.62 -10.25
N LEU A 177 4.52 7.54 -10.65
CA LEU A 177 4.10 6.17 -10.38
C LEU A 177 5.12 5.44 -9.52
N LEU A 178 4.61 4.68 -8.54
CA LEU A 178 5.36 3.70 -7.76
C LEU A 178 4.70 2.33 -7.93
N ALA A 179 5.52 1.28 -8.03
CA ALA A 179 4.99 -0.07 -7.92
C ALA A 179 4.91 -0.48 -6.45
N GLU A 180 3.76 -0.97 -6.04
CA GLU A 180 3.57 -1.59 -4.74
C GLU A 180 3.85 -3.09 -4.82
N TRP A 181 4.40 -3.66 -3.75
CA TRP A 181 4.49 -5.10 -3.54
C TRP A 181 4.49 -5.45 -2.06
N HIS A 182 4.12 -6.69 -1.75
CA HIS A 182 3.97 -7.17 -0.38
C HIS A 182 4.90 -8.35 -0.08
N ILE A 183 5.21 -8.53 1.20
CA ILE A 183 5.85 -9.74 1.73
C ILE A 183 4.84 -10.45 2.65
N PHE A 184 3.80 -11.02 2.06
CA PHE A 184 2.85 -11.87 2.74
C PHE A 184 2.79 -13.26 2.07
N PRO A 185 2.47 -14.28 2.83
CA PRO A 185 2.18 -14.39 4.26
C PRO A 185 3.41 -14.79 5.10
N TRP A 186 4.32 -13.88 5.34
CA TRP A 186 5.53 -14.11 6.16
C TRP A 186 5.32 -13.59 7.58
N GLY A 187 6.07 -14.16 8.51
CA GLY A 187 6.07 -13.78 9.91
C GLY A 187 5.77 -14.96 10.85
N PRO A 188 6.20 -14.86 12.10
CA PRO A 188 6.20 -15.99 13.05
C PRO A 188 4.86 -16.62 13.36
N LEU A 189 3.77 -15.90 13.17
CA LEU A 189 2.42 -16.40 13.48
C LEU A 189 1.52 -16.48 12.24
N LYS A 190 2.08 -16.33 11.06
CA LYS A 190 1.32 -16.49 9.79
C LYS A 190 1.25 -17.99 9.47
N ASN A 191 0.10 -18.57 9.72
CA ASN A 191 -0.17 -20.00 9.49
C ASN A 191 -0.57 -20.24 8.03
N SER A 192 0.32 -19.87 7.09
CA SER A 192 0.07 -20.06 5.66
C SER A 192 0.53 -21.41 5.12
N GLY A 193 1.27 -22.16 5.91
CA GLY A 193 1.88 -23.42 5.52
C GLY A 193 2.97 -23.34 4.45
N LYS A 194 3.11 -22.19 3.80
CA LYS A 194 3.94 -22.06 2.61
C LYS A 194 5.30 -21.37 2.84
N TYR A 195 5.36 -20.43 3.79
CA TYR A 195 6.57 -19.65 4.06
C TYR A 195 6.66 -19.27 5.54
N PRO A 196 6.77 -20.23 6.44
CA PRO A 196 6.85 -19.92 7.86
C PRO A 196 8.22 -19.31 8.18
N TRP A 197 8.21 -18.19 8.90
CA TRP A 197 9.37 -17.79 9.68
C TRP A 197 9.30 -18.53 11.01
N THR A 198 10.30 -19.32 11.34
CA THR A 198 10.38 -20.02 12.61
C THR A 198 11.39 -19.38 13.55
N SER A 199 12.67 -19.38 13.16
CA SER A 199 13.77 -18.87 13.97
C SER A 199 14.75 -17.97 13.20
N GLY A 200 14.47 -17.66 11.95
CA GLY A 200 15.37 -16.90 11.10
C GLY A 200 16.52 -17.74 10.56
N THR A 201 16.22 -18.96 10.13
CA THR A 201 17.21 -19.82 9.47
C THR A 201 17.78 -19.19 8.21
N ALA A 202 18.92 -19.68 7.74
CA ALA A 202 19.52 -19.20 6.49
C ALA A 202 18.56 -19.31 5.29
N ALA A 203 17.78 -20.39 5.22
CA ALA A 203 16.80 -20.60 4.15
C ALA A 203 15.64 -19.59 4.23
N GLU A 204 15.11 -19.31 5.42
CA GLU A 204 14.04 -18.32 5.62
C GLU A 204 14.52 -16.91 5.23
N LYS A 205 15.72 -16.53 5.64
CA LYS A 205 16.32 -15.24 5.27
C LYS A 205 16.59 -15.14 3.77
N ALA A 206 17.13 -16.22 3.16
CA ALA A 206 17.37 -16.26 1.72
C ALA A 206 16.08 -16.10 0.90
N ALA A 207 14.97 -16.68 1.35
CA ALA A 207 13.68 -16.53 0.68
C ALA A 207 13.17 -15.08 0.70
N ILE A 208 13.34 -14.34 1.80
CA ILE A 208 13.02 -12.91 1.89
C ILE A 208 13.96 -12.10 0.98
N HIS A 209 15.28 -12.36 1.03
CA HIS A 209 16.25 -11.71 0.15
C HIS A 209 15.91 -11.89 -1.34
N ASN A 210 15.47 -13.09 -1.74
CA ASN A 210 15.08 -13.36 -3.13
C ASN A 210 13.91 -12.48 -3.57
N ARG A 211 12.92 -12.22 -2.71
CA ARG A 211 11.81 -11.31 -3.01
C ARG A 211 12.26 -9.87 -3.13
N ILE A 212 13.06 -9.38 -2.18
CA ILE A 212 13.64 -8.04 -2.24
C ILE A 212 14.48 -7.87 -3.52
N ASN A 213 15.33 -8.84 -3.84
CA ASN A 213 16.17 -8.82 -5.04
C ASN A 213 15.33 -8.87 -6.33
N THR A 214 14.17 -9.52 -6.32
CA THR A 214 13.25 -9.52 -7.46
C THR A 214 12.70 -8.11 -7.71
N ALA A 215 12.28 -7.41 -6.68
CA ALA A 215 11.85 -6.01 -6.80
C ALA A 215 13.00 -5.09 -7.24
N LEU A 216 14.21 -5.24 -6.68
CA LEU A 216 15.38 -4.45 -7.07
C LEU A 216 15.76 -4.66 -8.54
N ARG A 217 15.76 -5.89 -9.04
CA ARG A 217 16.00 -6.17 -10.46
C ARG A 217 14.93 -5.54 -11.36
N TRP A 218 13.68 -5.58 -10.92
CA TRP A 218 12.59 -4.93 -11.65
C TRP A 218 12.78 -3.41 -11.70
N GLN A 219 13.13 -2.76 -10.58
CA GLN A 219 13.44 -1.33 -10.53
C GLN A 219 14.60 -0.98 -11.48
N GLN A 220 15.67 -1.76 -11.46
CA GLN A 220 16.82 -1.55 -12.32
C GLN A 220 16.46 -1.66 -13.82
N LYS A 221 15.61 -2.65 -14.15
CA LYS A 221 15.20 -2.89 -15.55
C LYS A 221 14.25 -1.82 -16.08
N THR A 222 13.37 -1.30 -15.23
CA THR A 222 12.26 -0.42 -15.66
C THR A 222 12.50 1.06 -15.39
N GLY A 223 13.41 1.39 -14.49
CA GLY A 223 13.63 2.76 -14.01
C GLY A 223 12.55 3.25 -13.04
N HIS A 224 11.54 2.43 -12.74
CA HIS A 224 10.54 2.77 -11.71
C HIS A 224 11.07 2.49 -10.31
N VAL A 225 10.54 3.20 -9.33
CA VAL A 225 10.75 2.92 -7.90
C VAL A 225 9.63 2.03 -7.37
N SER A 226 9.89 1.35 -6.26
CA SER A 226 8.88 0.52 -5.62
C SER A 226 8.78 0.78 -4.11
N TRP A 227 7.69 0.33 -3.55
CA TRP A 227 7.34 0.45 -2.15
C TRP A 227 6.77 -0.88 -1.65
N VAL A 228 7.17 -1.30 -0.45
CA VAL A 228 6.54 -2.44 0.22
C VAL A 228 5.31 -1.94 0.94
N GLY A 229 4.14 -2.15 0.34
CA GLY A 229 2.86 -1.70 0.88
C GLY A 229 2.43 -2.42 2.14
N GLY A 230 2.96 -3.63 2.40
CA GLY A 230 2.61 -4.36 3.60
C GLY A 230 3.49 -5.55 3.91
N TRP A 231 3.81 -5.68 5.18
CA TRP A 231 4.31 -6.87 5.84
C TRP A 231 3.94 -6.79 7.33
N GLY A 232 3.96 -7.91 8.03
CA GLY A 232 3.61 -7.91 9.45
C GLY A 232 4.23 -9.09 10.18
N VAL A 233 4.33 -8.95 11.49
CA VAL A 233 4.91 -9.98 12.39
C VAL A 233 3.95 -11.13 12.71
N GLY A 234 2.76 -11.10 12.12
CA GLY A 234 1.68 -12.04 12.44
C GLY A 234 0.82 -11.57 13.60
N GLU A 235 -0.32 -12.24 13.77
CA GLU A 235 -1.26 -11.94 14.84
C GLU A 235 -0.71 -12.42 16.19
N SER A 236 -0.98 -11.66 17.23
CA SER A 236 -0.69 -12.05 18.60
C SER A 236 -1.82 -11.54 19.50
N ASN A 237 -2.37 -12.42 20.32
CA ASN A 237 -3.29 -12.02 21.38
C ASN A 237 -2.54 -11.44 22.60
N ARG A 238 -1.24 -11.18 22.47
CA ARG A 238 -0.37 -10.67 23.52
C ARG A 238 0.08 -9.25 23.17
N PHE A 239 0.03 -8.37 24.13
CA PHE A 239 0.56 -7.00 24.01
C PHE A 239 2.09 -6.97 23.89
N THR A 240 2.78 -8.06 24.26
CA THR A 240 4.24 -8.16 24.18
C THR A 240 4.63 -9.09 23.03
N PRO A 241 5.40 -8.60 22.05
CA PRO A 241 5.86 -9.43 20.94
C PRO A 241 6.79 -10.54 21.44
N THR A 242 6.71 -11.70 20.81
CA THR A 242 7.63 -12.81 21.07
C THR A 242 9.04 -12.51 20.55
N ALA A 243 10.05 -13.21 21.05
CA ALA A 243 11.42 -13.08 20.54
C ALA A 243 11.50 -13.36 19.03
N SER A 244 10.74 -14.33 18.53
CA SER A 244 10.66 -14.65 17.09
C SER A 244 10.05 -13.51 16.27
N GLN A 245 8.99 -12.87 16.77
CA GLN A 245 8.39 -11.69 16.13
C GLN A 245 9.35 -10.50 16.09
N MET A 246 10.08 -10.25 17.19
CA MET A 246 11.08 -9.19 17.24
C MET A 246 12.25 -9.47 16.29
N ALA A 247 12.73 -10.71 16.22
CA ALA A 247 13.80 -11.11 15.29
C ALA A 247 13.38 -10.93 13.83
N PHE A 248 12.14 -11.32 13.50
CA PHE A 248 11.58 -11.13 12.16
C PHE A 248 11.46 -9.64 11.79
N ALA A 249 10.85 -8.83 12.67
CA ALA A 249 10.68 -7.40 12.45
C ALA A 249 12.01 -6.69 12.26
N THR A 250 13.00 -7.00 13.09
CA THR A 250 14.35 -6.44 12.99
C THR A 250 14.99 -6.82 11.66
N PHE A 251 14.91 -8.09 11.26
CA PHE A 251 15.47 -8.55 10.00
C PHE A 251 14.81 -7.83 8.80
N MET A 252 13.47 -7.80 8.76
CA MET A 252 12.73 -7.14 7.68
C MET A 252 13.09 -5.65 7.58
N ALA A 253 13.05 -4.93 8.69
CA ALA A 253 13.37 -3.50 8.71
C ALA A 253 14.82 -3.24 8.23
N CYS A 254 15.79 -4.01 8.72
CA CYS A 254 17.18 -3.89 8.31
C CYS A 254 17.39 -4.17 6.82
N GLU A 255 16.78 -5.21 6.28
CA GLU A 255 16.99 -5.58 4.87
C GLU A 255 16.30 -4.60 3.91
N LEU A 256 15.10 -4.12 4.22
CA LEU A 256 14.41 -3.10 3.45
C LEU A 256 15.15 -1.75 3.50
N GLN A 257 15.70 -1.38 4.66
CA GLN A 257 16.51 -0.18 4.81
C GLN A 257 17.82 -0.26 4.00
N LYS A 258 18.53 -1.40 4.04
CA LYS A 258 19.71 -1.64 3.18
C LYS A 258 19.39 -1.55 1.71
N ALA A 259 18.24 -2.07 1.31
CA ALA A 259 17.74 -2.00 -0.07
C ALA A 259 17.25 -0.59 -0.45
N LYS A 260 17.12 0.34 0.50
CA LYS A 260 16.53 1.69 0.33
C LYS A 260 15.12 1.65 -0.24
N ILE A 261 14.34 0.64 0.15
CA ILE A 261 12.94 0.49 -0.23
C ILE A 261 12.08 0.94 0.95
N PRO A 262 11.24 1.99 0.78
CA PRO A 262 10.29 2.39 1.82
C PRO A 262 9.22 1.33 2.02
N TYR A 263 8.65 1.27 3.22
CA TYR A 263 7.69 0.22 3.56
C TYR A 263 6.65 0.65 4.58
N ALA A 264 5.48 0.01 4.54
CA ALA A 264 4.47 0.08 5.57
C ALA A 264 4.35 -1.25 6.33
N ILE A 265 4.12 -1.17 7.63
CA ILE A 265 3.83 -2.31 8.50
C ILE A 265 2.31 -2.45 8.56
N ASN A 266 1.80 -3.66 8.33
CA ASN A 266 0.38 -3.95 8.50
C ASN A 266 0.09 -4.18 9.98
N ALA A 267 -0.74 -3.33 10.55
CA ALA A 267 -1.11 -3.37 11.96
C ALA A 267 -2.32 -4.25 12.24
N ASP A 268 -3.16 -4.57 11.25
CA ASP A 268 -4.39 -5.41 11.36
C ASP A 268 -5.16 -5.16 12.67
N PHE A 269 -5.49 -3.90 12.99
CA PHE A 269 -6.19 -3.44 14.20
C PHE A 269 -5.45 -3.60 15.54
N GLN A 270 -4.21 -4.00 15.57
CA GLN A 270 -3.56 -4.40 16.83
C GLN A 270 -2.80 -3.28 17.53
N PHE A 271 -2.65 -2.12 16.92
CA PHE A 271 -1.74 -1.09 17.44
C PHE A 271 -2.38 0.30 17.61
N TYR A 272 -3.70 0.42 17.42
CA TYR A 272 -4.43 1.71 17.61
C TYR A 272 -5.92 1.50 17.91
#